data_14b3480c50b395e2b2e7b7a759c36dd8
#
_entry.id   14b3480c50b395e2b2e7b7a759c36dd8
#
_cell.length_a   1.000
_cell.length_b   1.000
_cell.length_c   1.000
_cell.angle_alpha   90.00
_cell.angle_beta   90.00
_cell.angle_gamma   90.00
#
_symmetry.space_group_name_H-M   'P 1'
#
loop_
_entity.id
_entity.type
_entity.pdbx_description
1 polymer ?
#
loop_
_entity_poly.entity_id
_entity_poly.type
_entity_poly.pdbx_seq_one_letter_code
_entity_poly.pdbx_strand_id
1 'polypeptide(L)'
;MRKILLVVFVLLLTGTLKAQDPHFSQFFSSPLTLNPAFTGKFDGLWRLAANHRDQWPSIPKAYVTTSASIDFPIMKNRIPEGDVFGLGISGVSDQSANNALKLNYGSVSMSYHKALDENGYNTIGAGFQGTYSSMNLDLSKLTFEDELRANGFQQGTSQDIPIILANGNKQSYLDLNAGLLFSGSTNGENNYYLGASMYHINRPKVNYTDKSWYLSGRVTIHGGGTFPVSDVVSVNASVIHQMQN
;
A
#
# COMPACT_ATOMS: atom_id res chain seq x y z
N MET A 1 -42.27 7.58 -1.08
CA MET A 1 -41.01 7.64 -1.83
C MET A 1 -39.83 8.13 -0.96
N ARG A 2 -39.90 9.29 -0.29
CA ARG A 2 -38.81 9.85 0.54
C ARG A 2 -38.35 8.93 1.68
N LYS A 3 -39.26 8.21 2.35
CA LYS A 3 -38.95 7.23 3.41
C LYS A 3 -38.29 5.96 2.88
N ILE A 4 -38.64 5.51 1.68
CA ILE A 4 -38.02 4.33 1.02
C ILE A 4 -36.60 4.67 0.58
N LEU A 5 -36.36 5.87 0.05
CA LEU A 5 -35.01 6.35 -0.29
C LEU A 5 -34.11 6.43 0.94
N LEU A 6 -34.62 6.83 2.08
CA LEU A 6 -33.88 6.91 3.34
C LEU A 6 -33.53 5.51 3.87
N VAL A 7 -34.45 4.54 3.77
CA VAL A 7 -34.21 3.14 4.14
C VAL A 7 -33.18 2.49 3.20
N VAL A 8 -33.26 2.73 1.90
CA VAL A 8 -32.29 2.24 0.93
C VAL A 8 -30.90 2.87 1.17
N PHE A 9 -30.85 4.17 1.49
CA PHE A 9 -29.59 4.85 1.84
C PHE A 9 -28.97 4.29 3.13
N VAL A 10 -29.76 4.01 4.16
CA VAL A 10 -29.26 3.38 5.40
C VAL A 10 -28.82 1.95 5.18
N LEU A 11 -29.51 1.17 4.35
CA LEU A 11 -29.10 -0.19 3.97
C LEU A 11 -27.78 -0.23 3.16
N LEU A 12 -27.51 0.80 2.37
CA LEU A 12 -26.23 0.95 1.65
C LEU A 12 -25.05 1.29 2.59
N LEU A 13 -25.31 1.79 3.79
CA LEU A 13 -24.30 2.11 4.81
C LEU A 13 -23.94 0.92 5.72
N THR A 14 -24.64 -0.20 5.65
CA THR A 14 -24.35 -1.40 6.46
C THR A 14 -23.22 -2.29 5.86
N GLY A 15 -22.29 -1.68 5.12
CA GLY A 15 -21.04 -2.37 4.72
C GLY A 15 -20.25 -2.80 5.94
N THR A 16 -19.81 -4.06 6.00
CA THR A 16 -18.88 -4.53 7.03
C THR A 16 -17.59 -3.71 6.93
N LEU A 17 -17.30 -2.95 7.98
CA LEU A 17 -16.02 -2.24 8.10
C LEU A 17 -14.92 -3.29 8.25
N LYS A 18 -14.02 -3.35 7.28
CA LYS A 18 -12.83 -4.21 7.33
C LYS A 18 -11.61 -3.33 7.54
N ALA A 19 -10.65 -3.80 8.33
CA ALA A 19 -9.36 -3.14 8.46
C ALA A 19 -8.62 -3.26 7.13
N GLN A 20 -8.01 -2.14 6.69
CA GLN A 20 -7.26 -2.05 5.45
C GLN A 20 -5.83 -1.62 5.75
N ASP A 21 -4.90 -2.02 4.88
CA ASP A 21 -3.54 -1.53 4.92
C ASP A 21 -3.48 -0.01 4.73
N PRO A 22 -2.43 0.66 5.27
CA PRO A 22 -2.20 2.06 4.99
C PRO A 22 -2.08 2.31 3.48
N HIS A 23 -2.79 3.30 2.99
CA HIS A 23 -2.73 3.72 1.59
C HIS A 23 -2.64 5.24 1.48
N PHE A 24 -2.09 5.72 0.39
CA PHE A 24 -2.00 7.15 0.09
C PHE A 24 -3.16 7.58 -0.81
N SER A 25 -3.76 8.73 -0.52
CA SER A 25 -4.80 9.30 -1.38
C SER A 25 -4.26 9.63 -2.78
N GLN A 26 -3.00 10.11 -2.85
CA GLN A 26 -2.27 10.29 -4.09
C GLN A 26 -1.46 9.02 -4.39
N PHE A 27 -2.14 7.92 -4.70
CA PHE A 27 -1.54 6.60 -4.88
C PHE A 27 -0.48 6.56 -6.00
N PHE A 28 -0.61 7.37 -7.04
CA PHE A 28 0.35 7.50 -8.12
C PHE A 28 1.70 8.06 -7.69
N SER A 29 1.75 8.80 -6.57
CA SER A 29 3.00 9.34 -6.02
C SER A 29 3.81 8.29 -5.23
N SER A 30 3.24 7.10 -4.97
CA SER A 30 3.91 5.99 -4.29
C SER A 30 3.79 4.69 -5.11
N PRO A 31 4.41 4.63 -6.30
CA PRO A 31 4.16 3.56 -7.26
C PRO A 31 4.52 2.17 -6.74
N LEU A 32 5.61 2.02 -5.97
CA LEU A 32 6.07 0.73 -5.46
C LEU A 32 5.21 0.18 -4.31
N THR A 33 4.40 1.02 -3.66
CA THR A 33 3.40 0.58 -2.67
C THR A 33 2.05 0.25 -3.30
N LEU A 34 1.86 0.65 -4.56
CA LEU A 34 0.67 0.39 -5.33
C LEU A 34 0.76 -0.91 -6.12
N ASN A 35 1.85 -1.08 -6.88
CA ASN A 35 2.05 -2.23 -7.74
C ASN A 35 3.55 -2.45 -7.99
N PRO A 36 4.11 -3.62 -7.66
CA PRO A 36 5.52 -3.94 -7.91
C PRO A 36 5.93 -3.83 -9.38
N ALA A 37 4.98 -3.99 -10.31
CA ALA A 37 5.25 -3.85 -11.74
C ALA A 37 5.60 -2.42 -12.17
N PHE A 38 5.42 -1.40 -11.34
CA PHE A 38 5.92 -0.05 -11.64
C PHE A 38 7.43 0.12 -11.45
N THR A 39 8.09 -0.85 -10.83
CA THR A 39 9.54 -0.77 -10.58
C THR A 39 10.30 -0.56 -11.88
N GLY A 40 11.13 0.50 -11.95
CA GLY A 40 11.92 0.84 -13.14
C GLY A 40 11.12 1.31 -14.36
N LYS A 41 9.80 1.36 -14.30
CA LYS A 41 8.95 1.80 -15.42
C LYS A 41 8.69 3.31 -15.34
N PHE A 42 9.60 4.07 -15.87
CA PHE A 42 9.55 5.54 -16.00
C PHE A 42 10.65 6.02 -16.96
N ASP A 43 10.53 7.24 -17.43
CA ASP A 43 11.56 7.87 -18.25
C ASP A 43 12.62 8.50 -17.37
N GLY A 44 13.83 7.94 -17.41
CA GLY A 44 14.94 8.41 -16.61
C GLY A 44 15.95 7.32 -16.23
N LEU A 45 16.95 7.70 -15.44
CA LEU A 45 17.98 6.79 -14.93
C LEU A 45 17.62 6.20 -13.57
N TRP A 46 16.95 6.98 -12.74
CA TRP A 46 16.47 6.58 -11.43
C TRP A 46 15.25 7.44 -11.04
N ARG A 47 14.42 6.91 -10.16
CA ARG A 47 13.29 7.62 -9.58
C ARG A 47 13.38 7.54 -8.07
N LEU A 48 13.27 8.69 -7.42
CA LEU A 48 13.07 8.82 -5.98
C LEU A 48 11.63 9.30 -5.72
N ALA A 49 10.91 8.61 -4.87
CA ALA A 49 9.60 9.02 -4.42
C ALA A 49 9.55 9.02 -2.89
N ALA A 50 9.00 10.05 -2.30
CA ALA A 50 8.77 10.16 -0.87
C ALA A 50 7.37 10.73 -0.62
N ASN A 51 6.66 10.15 0.35
CA ASN A 51 5.32 10.57 0.70
C ASN A 51 5.18 10.63 2.22
N HIS A 52 4.46 11.64 2.68
CA HIS A 52 4.09 11.78 4.07
C HIS A 52 2.60 12.07 4.16
N ARG A 53 1.92 11.34 5.02
CA ARG A 53 0.48 11.49 5.30
C ARG A 53 0.29 11.63 6.79
N ASP A 54 -0.31 12.73 7.20
CA ASP A 54 -0.79 12.93 8.56
C ASP A 54 -2.31 13.11 8.50
N GLN A 55 -3.04 12.16 9.07
CA GLN A 55 -4.49 12.15 9.07
C GLN A 55 -5.01 12.51 10.44
N TRP A 56 -5.90 13.50 10.52
CA TRP A 56 -6.47 14.08 11.72
C TRP A 56 -5.40 14.67 12.65
N PRO A 57 -4.64 15.66 12.21
CA PRO A 57 -3.50 16.22 12.94
C PRO A 57 -3.89 16.87 14.28
N SER A 58 -5.18 17.20 14.47
CA SER A 58 -5.70 17.69 15.76
C SER A 58 -5.83 16.59 16.83
N ILE A 59 -5.76 15.32 16.43
CA ILE A 59 -5.72 14.19 17.35
C ILE A 59 -4.25 13.73 17.42
N PRO A 60 -3.61 13.68 18.60
CA PRO A 60 -2.21 13.34 18.70
C PRO A 60 -1.88 12.02 17.99
N LYS A 61 -1.14 12.12 16.89
CA LYS A 61 -0.64 11.00 16.06
C LYS A 61 -1.70 9.94 15.78
N ALA A 62 -2.88 10.39 15.33
CA ALA A 62 -3.99 9.47 15.03
C ALA A 62 -3.55 8.46 13.95
N TYR A 63 -3.06 8.94 12.80
CA TYR A 63 -2.48 8.11 11.75
C TYR A 63 -1.40 8.92 11.02
N VAL A 64 -0.16 8.47 11.13
CA VAL A 64 0.99 9.08 10.44
C VAL A 64 1.69 8.01 9.61
N THR A 65 1.70 8.17 8.30
CA THR A 65 2.33 7.25 7.36
C THR A 65 3.39 7.99 6.55
N THR A 66 4.61 7.48 6.54
CA THR A 66 5.72 8.00 5.73
C THR A 66 6.26 6.88 4.87
N SER A 67 6.48 7.14 3.59
CA SER A 67 7.14 6.21 2.68
C SER A 67 8.25 6.89 1.90
N ALA A 68 9.27 6.10 1.56
CA ALA A 68 10.30 6.49 0.61
C ALA A 68 10.66 5.29 -0.27
N SER A 69 10.95 5.55 -1.53
CA SER A 69 11.38 4.52 -2.47
C SER A 69 12.38 5.07 -3.46
N ILE A 70 13.28 4.21 -3.90
CA ILE A 70 14.17 4.47 -5.03
C ILE A 70 14.15 3.26 -5.96
N ASP A 71 14.04 3.51 -7.24
CA ASP A 71 14.06 2.47 -8.26
C ASP A 71 14.76 2.95 -9.54
N PHE A 72 15.23 1.99 -10.31
CA PHE A 72 16.00 2.25 -11.51
C PHE A 72 15.85 1.11 -12.53
N PRO A 73 15.80 1.43 -13.83
CA PRO A 73 15.91 0.45 -14.89
C PRO A 73 17.37 0.00 -15.02
N ILE A 74 17.58 -1.31 -15.10
CA ILE A 74 18.92 -1.92 -15.24
C ILE A 74 18.99 -2.75 -16.52
N MET A 75 20.20 -3.17 -16.89
CA MET A 75 20.48 -4.08 -18.00
C MET A 75 20.05 -3.56 -19.36
N LYS A 76 19.84 -2.26 -19.58
CA LYS A 76 19.38 -1.64 -20.84
C LYS A 76 20.13 -2.13 -22.09
N ASN A 77 21.43 -2.47 -21.95
CA ASN A 77 22.27 -2.94 -23.06
C ASN A 77 22.35 -4.48 -23.20
N ARG A 78 21.60 -5.23 -22.38
CA ARG A 78 21.64 -6.70 -22.32
C ARG A 78 20.30 -7.37 -22.56
N ILE A 79 19.24 -6.58 -22.65
CA ILE A 79 17.86 -7.03 -22.91
C ILE A 79 17.44 -6.49 -24.29
N PRO A 80 16.42 -7.08 -24.95
CA PRO A 80 15.89 -6.59 -26.19
C PRO A 80 15.53 -5.10 -26.14
N GLU A 81 15.69 -4.42 -27.25
CA GLU A 81 15.32 -3.00 -27.38
C GLU A 81 13.83 -2.81 -27.09
N GLY A 82 13.50 -1.77 -26.32
CA GLY A 82 12.13 -1.52 -25.85
C GLY A 82 11.74 -2.25 -24.57
N ASP A 83 12.44 -3.34 -24.18
CA ASP A 83 12.19 -4.01 -22.92
C ASP A 83 12.80 -3.23 -21.73
N VAL A 84 12.23 -3.40 -20.53
CA VAL A 84 12.72 -2.76 -19.31
C VAL A 84 12.80 -3.80 -18.20
N PHE A 85 13.96 -3.89 -17.56
CA PHE A 85 14.12 -4.62 -16.31
C PHE A 85 14.40 -3.62 -15.18
N GLY A 86 13.54 -3.62 -14.16
CA GLY A 86 13.61 -2.69 -13.05
C GLY A 86 14.00 -3.35 -11.74
N LEU A 87 14.79 -2.63 -10.93
CA LEU A 87 15.02 -2.93 -9.52
C LEU A 87 14.66 -1.73 -8.66
N GLY A 88 14.16 -1.99 -7.45
CA GLY A 88 13.80 -0.95 -6.51
C GLY A 88 13.83 -1.40 -5.07
N ILE A 89 13.98 -0.44 -4.20
CA ILE A 89 13.83 -0.59 -2.76
C ILE A 89 12.84 0.45 -2.24
N SER A 90 12.06 0.08 -1.25
CA SER A 90 11.14 0.99 -0.60
C SER A 90 11.06 0.73 0.90
N GLY A 91 10.74 1.77 1.65
CA GLY A 91 10.49 1.70 3.08
C GLY A 91 9.23 2.45 3.44
N VAL A 92 8.47 1.93 4.40
CA VAL A 92 7.29 2.58 4.94
C VAL A 92 7.31 2.49 6.46
N SER A 93 6.95 3.58 7.09
CA SER A 93 6.70 3.67 8.53
C SER A 93 5.28 4.19 8.74
N ASP A 94 4.48 3.39 9.39
CA ASP A 94 3.10 3.74 9.76
C ASP A 94 2.94 3.72 11.28
N GLN A 95 2.29 4.73 11.79
CA GLN A 95 2.09 4.94 13.22
C GLN A 95 0.63 5.31 13.47
N SER A 96 0.03 4.67 14.46
CA SER A 96 -1.35 4.94 14.85
C SER A 96 -1.53 4.91 16.38
N ALA A 97 -2.69 5.37 16.86
CA ALA A 97 -3.07 5.37 18.27
C ALA A 97 -1.99 6.02 19.17
N ASN A 98 -1.62 7.26 18.90
CA ASN A 98 -0.56 7.98 19.65
C ASN A 98 0.78 7.23 19.68
N ASN A 99 1.16 6.59 18.57
CA ASN A 99 2.32 5.70 18.44
C ASN A 99 2.25 4.43 19.33
N ALA A 100 1.08 4.01 19.77
CA ALA A 100 0.93 2.72 20.42
C ALA A 100 1.16 1.58 19.42
N LEU A 101 0.66 1.70 18.20
CA LEU A 101 0.93 0.76 17.13
C LEU A 101 1.89 1.38 16.11
N LYS A 102 3.01 0.68 15.85
CA LYS A 102 3.99 1.05 14.83
C LYS A 102 4.21 -0.11 13.89
N LEU A 103 4.02 0.14 12.60
CA LEU A 103 4.32 -0.79 11.52
C LEU A 103 5.43 -0.20 10.65
N ASN A 104 6.55 -0.91 10.55
CA ASN A 104 7.63 -0.53 9.67
C ASN A 104 7.89 -1.68 8.70
N TYR A 105 8.05 -1.37 7.43
CA TYR A 105 8.45 -2.38 6.47
C TYR A 105 9.42 -1.85 5.43
N GLY A 106 10.33 -2.74 5.04
CA GLY A 106 11.28 -2.54 3.97
C GLY A 106 11.06 -3.58 2.88
N SER A 107 11.09 -3.15 1.63
CA SER A 107 10.79 -4.00 0.50
C SER A 107 11.86 -3.91 -0.57
N VAL A 108 12.09 -5.03 -1.25
CA VAL A 108 12.87 -5.10 -2.48
C VAL A 108 11.93 -5.55 -3.59
N SER A 109 11.95 -4.85 -4.70
CA SER A 109 11.08 -5.12 -5.85
C SER A 109 11.89 -5.28 -7.13
N MET A 110 11.37 -6.10 -8.03
CA MET A 110 11.87 -6.28 -9.39
C MET A 110 10.70 -6.37 -10.36
N SER A 111 10.93 -5.91 -11.58
CA SER A 111 9.94 -6.02 -12.65
C SER A 111 10.62 -6.29 -13.99
N TYR A 112 9.87 -6.90 -14.89
CA TYR A 112 10.24 -7.03 -16.28
C TYR A 112 9.07 -6.60 -17.17
N HIS A 113 9.35 -5.69 -18.09
CA HIS A 113 8.40 -5.19 -19.09
C HIS A 113 8.88 -5.58 -20.46
N LYS A 114 8.02 -6.23 -21.19
CA LYS A 114 8.23 -6.60 -22.58
C LYS A 114 7.56 -5.61 -23.49
N ALA A 115 8.31 -5.06 -24.47
CA ALA A 115 7.76 -4.28 -25.55
C ALA A 115 6.91 -5.17 -26.45
N LEU A 116 5.74 -4.67 -26.84
CA LEU A 116 4.79 -5.35 -27.72
C LEU A 116 4.86 -4.83 -29.16
N ASP A 117 5.48 -3.69 -29.34
CA ASP A 117 5.67 -3.02 -30.62
C ASP A 117 7.14 -2.59 -30.82
N GLU A 118 7.53 -2.39 -32.07
CA GLU A 118 8.90 -2.00 -32.43
C GLU A 118 9.29 -0.63 -31.87
N ASN A 119 8.33 0.26 -31.64
CA ASN A 119 8.56 1.58 -31.09
C ASN A 119 8.66 1.58 -29.55
N GLY A 120 8.36 0.47 -28.88
CA GLY A 120 8.36 0.37 -27.42
C GLY A 120 7.26 1.17 -26.73
N TYR A 121 6.25 1.63 -27.48
CA TYR A 121 5.15 2.42 -26.93
C TYR A 121 4.22 1.57 -26.06
N ASN A 122 3.95 0.34 -26.47
CA ASN A 122 3.09 -0.57 -25.72
C ASN A 122 3.93 -1.63 -25.04
N THR A 123 3.75 -1.78 -23.73
CA THR A 123 4.49 -2.76 -22.94
C THR A 123 3.57 -3.50 -21.99
N ILE A 124 3.86 -4.78 -21.76
CA ILE A 124 3.26 -5.57 -20.71
C ILE A 124 4.35 -5.98 -19.73
N GLY A 125 4.10 -5.81 -18.43
CA GLY A 125 5.09 -6.10 -17.42
C GLY A 125 4.52 -6.90 -16.26
N ALA A 126 5.42 -7.64 -15.62
CA ALA A 126 5.16 -8.30 -14.35
C ALA A 126 6.20 -7.83 -13.32
N GLY A 127 5.77 -7.69 -12.07
CA GLY A 127 6.64 -7.31 -10.97
C GLY A 127 6.42 -8.20 -9.75
N PHE A 128 7.50 -8.37 -9.00
CA PHE A 128 7.52 -9.09 -7.73
C PHE A 128 8.17 -8.23 -6.66
N GLN A 129 7.70 -8.37 -5.43
CA GLN A 129 8.23 -7.65 -4.28
C GLN A 129 8.25 -8.56 -3.06
N GLY A 130 9.40 -8.62 -2.39
CA GLY A 130 9.57 -9.21 -1.07
C GLY A 130 9.64 -8.10 -0.03
N THR A 131 8.87 -8.22 1.04
CA THR A 131 8.76 -7.23 2.10
C THR A 131 9.06 -7.88 3.45
N TYR A 132 9.93 -7.28 4.23
CA TYR A 132 10.11 -7.59 5.64
C TYR A 132 9.37 -6.54 6.46
N SER A 133 8.43 -7.00 7.27
CA SER A 133 7.58 -6.16 8.12
C SER A 133 7.87 -6.39 9.58
N SER A 134 7.88 -5.31 10.35
CA SER A 134 7.98 -5.32 11.82
C SER A 134 6.85 -4.47 12.39
N MET A 135 6.02 -5.09 13.20
CA MET A 135 4.91 -4.48 13.89
C MET A 135 5.19 -4.49 15.40
N ASN A 136 5.06 -3.34 16.04
CA ASN A 136 5.31 -3.17 17.48
C ASN A 136 4.11 -2.51 18.15
N LEU A 137 3.63 -3.12 19.24
CA LEU A 137 2.55 -2.63 20.07
C LEU A 137 3.10 -2.17 21.42
N ASP A 138 2.98 -0.87 21.68
CA ASP A 138 3.39 -0.25 22.95
C ASP A 138 2.19 -0.22 23.92
N LEU A 139 2.13 -1.21 24.79
CA LEU A 139 1.03 -1.40 25.73
C LEU A 139 0.89 -0.26 26.74
N SER A 140 2.00 0.46 27.04
CA SER A 140 1.98 1.57 27.98
C SER A 140 1.16 2.78 27.49
N LYS A 141 0.81 2.80 26.21
CA LYS A 141 0.01 3.87 25.57
C LYS A 141 -1.42 3.46 25.28
N LEU A 142 -1.76 2.23 25.60
CA LEU A 142 -3.11 1.70 25.44
C LEU A 142 -3.88 1.77 26.75
N THR A 143 -5.19 1.84 26.63
CA THR A 143 -6.14 1.76 27.73
C THR A 143 -7.15 0.68 27.37
N PHE A 144 -7.33 -0.29 28.27
CA PHE A 144 -8.20 -1.43 28.07
C PHE A 144 -9.52 -1.24 28.82
N GLU A 145 -10.58 -1.86 28.33
CA GLU A 145 -11.93 -1.74 28.91
C GLU A 145 -11.96 -2.24 30.37
N ASP A 146 -11.26 -3.33 30.68
CA ASP A 146 -11.19 -3.93 32.02
C ASP A 146 -10.36 -3.12 33.02
N GLU A 147 -9.68 -2.06 32.57
CA GLU A 147 -9.00 -1.09 33.44
C GLU A 147 -9.94 0.01 33.99
N LEU A 148 -11.15 0.13 33.40
CA LEU A 148 -12.12 1.14 33.86
C LEU A 148 -12.73 0.71 35.22
N ARG A 149 -12.51 1.52 36.24
CA ARG A 149 -13.04 1.37 37.61
C ARG A 149 -13.98 2.52 37.94
N ALA A 150 -14.71 2.41 39.04
CA ALA A 150 -15.61 3.47 39.48
C ALA A 150 -14.91 4.83 39.71
N ASN A 151 -13.61 4.82 39.98
CA ASN A 151 -12.76 5.99 40.18
C ASN A 151 -11.89 6.36 38.97
N GLY A 152 -12.17 5.79 37.82
CA GLY A 152 -11.44 6.05 36.56
C GLY A 152 -10.60 4.88 36.09
N PHE A 153 -9.77 5.12 35.08
CA PHE A 153 -8.89 4.12 34.49
C PHE A 153 -7.67 3.83 35.42
N GLN A 154 -7.42 2.56 35.65
CA GLN A 154 -6.23 2.07 36.37
C GLN A 154 -5.28 1.42 35.36
N GLN A 155 -4.49 2.23 34.68
CA GLN A 155 -3.60 1.79 33.64
C GLN A 155 -2.63 0.68 34.08
N GLY A 156 -2.44 -0.31 33.23
CA GLY A 156 -1.52 -1.43 33.49
C GLY A 156 -2.12 -2.58 34.27
N THR A 157 -3.42 -2.54 34.60
CA THR A 157 -4.10 -3.59 35.41
C THR A 157 -4.93 -4.54 34.52
N SER A 158 -4.89 -4.40 33.21
CA SER A 158 -5.64 -5.28 32.29
C SER A 158 -5.12 -6.71 32.29
N GLN A 159 -6.04 -7.66 32.22
CA GLN A 159 -5.73 -9.09 32.09
C GLN A 159 -5.23 -9.43 30.66
N ASP A 160 -5.45 -8.57 29.68
CA ASP A 160 -4.96 -8.76 28.33
C ASP A 160 -3.44 -8.49 28.19
N ILE A 161 -2.89 -7.63 29.06
CA ILE A 161 -1.47 -7.26 29.02
C ILE A 161 -0.55 -8.48 29.16
N PRO A 162 -0.70 -9.38 30.14
CA PRO A 162 0.12 -10.59 30.26
C PRO A 162 -0.01 -11.51 29.03
N ILE A 163 -1.22 -11.62 28.46
CA ILE A 163 -1.49 -12.45 27.26
C ILE A 163 -0.73 -11.89 26.05
N ILE A 164 -0.81 -10.59 25.81
CA ILE A 164 -0.11 -9.93 24.71
C ILE A 164 1.42 -10.04 24.89
N LEU A 165 1.93 -9.86 26.11
CA LEU A 165 3.35 -10.00 26.40
C LEU A 165 3.85 -11.44 26.21
N ALA A 166 3.06 -12.44 26.57
CA ALA A 166 3.39 -13.85 26.39
C ALA A 166 3.47 -14.23 24.89
N ASN A 167 2.61 -13.64 24.04
CA ASN A 167 2.64 -13.82 22.57
C ASN A 167 3.65 -12.90 21.88
N GLY A 168 4.20 -11.93 22.59
CA GLY A 168 5.15 -10.92 22.11
C GLY A 168 4.47 -9.69 21.54
N ASN A 169 4.81 -8.54 22.10
CA ASN A 169 4.33 -7.23 21.65
C ASN A 169 5.02 -6.73 20.36
N LYS A 170 6.01 -7.49 19.87
CA LYS A 170 6.69 -7.28 18.59
C LYS A 170 6.48 -8.49 17.69
N GLN A 171 5.99 -8.25 16.50
CA GLN A 171 5.79 -9.27 15.47
C GLN A 171 6.59 -8.91 14.24
N SER A 172 7.20 -9.91 13.60
CA SER A 172 7.90 -9.71 12.32
C SER A 172 7.48 -10.82 11.36
N TYR A 173 7.32 -10.46 10.11
CA TYR A 173 6.94 -11.41 9.07
C TYR A 173 7.50 -11.02 7.72
N LEU A 174 7.63 -12.03 6.84
CA LEU A 174 7.92 -11.85 5.43
C LEU A 174 6.62 -11.86 4.64
N ASP A 175 6.53 -10.96 3.70
CA ASP A 175 5.38 -10.79 2.82
C ASP A 175 5.80 -10.82 1.36
N LEU A 176 4.99 -11.45 0.51
CA LEU A 176 5.24 -11.58 -0.91
C LEU A 176 4.12 -10.90 -1.69
N ASN A 177 4.51 -10.10 -2.66
CA ASN A 177 3.62 -9.30 -3.47
C ASN A 177 3.95 -9.47 -4.95
N ALA A 178 2.95 -9.39 -5.79
CA ALA A 178 3.11 -9.46 -7.24
C ALA A 178 2.17 -8.49 -7.94
N GLY A 179 2.52 -8.15 -9.17
CA GLY A 179 1.68 -7.28 -9.98
C GLY A 179 1.91 -7.42 -11.47
N LEU A 180 0.90 -7.02 -12.21
CA LEU A 180 0.91 -6.91 -13.66
C LEU A 180 0.61 -5.48 -14.05
N LEU A 181 1.21 -5.03 -15.14
CA LEU A 181 1.03 -3.68 -15.67
C LEU A 181 1.05 -3.73 -17.19
N PHE A 182 0.02 -3.22 -17.80
CA PHE A 182 0.02 -2.82 -19.20
C PHE A 182 0.18 -1.31 -19.26
N SER A 183 1.08 -0.81 -20.06
CA SER A 183 1.24 0.61 -20.31
C SER A 183 1.44 0.87 -21.79
N GLY A 184 0.88 1.96 -22.28
CA GLY A 184 0.89 2.28 -23.68
C GLY A 184 0.84 3.77 -23.99
N SER A 185 1.14 4.08 -25.23
CA SER A 185 0.98 5.38 -25.84
C SER A 185 0.45 5.19 -27.26
N THR A 186 -0.41 6.09 -27.72
CA THR A 186 -0.94 6.04 -29.09
C THR A 186 -0.05 6.78 -30.08
N ASN A 187 0.59 7.86 -29.62
CA ASN A 187 1.34 8.80 -30.47
C ASN A 187 2.70 9.19 -29.89
N GLY A 188 3.12 8.57 -28.76
CA GLY A 188 4.32 8.93 -28.02
C GLY A 188 4.15 10.12 -27.06
N GLU A 189 3.07 10.86 -27.14
CA GLU A 189 2.82 12.03 -26.28
C GLU A 189 1.86 11.73 -25.14
N ASN A 190 0.83 10.93 -25.40
CA ASN A 190 -0.09 10.45 -24.38
C ASN A 190 0.44 9.19 -23.71
N ASN A 191 0.11 9.01 -22.46
CA ASN A 191 0.43 7.78 -21.73
C ASN A 191 -0.82 7.25 -21.04
N TYR A 192 -1.06 5.95 -21.12
CA TYR A 192 -2.10 5.28 -20.37
C TYR A 192 -1.57 3.98 -19.79
N TYR A 193 -2.16 3.55 -18.69
CA TYR A 193 -1.79 2.30 -18.05
C TYR A 193 -3.00 1.63 -17.42
N LEU A 194 -2.93 0.31 -17.33
CA LEU A 194 -3.87 -0.54 -16.59
C LEU A 194 -3.05 -1.58 -15.84
N GLY A 195 -3.30 -1.72 -14.55
CA GLY A 195 -2.56 -2.64 -13.71
C GLY A 195 -3.42 -3.36 -12.69
N ALA A 196 -2.93 -4.51 -12.27
CA ALA A 196 -3.45 -5.27 -11.15
C ALA A 196 -2.30 -5.71 -10.25
N SER A 197 -2.50 -5.68 -8.94
CA SER A 197 -1.53 -6.18 -7.98
C SER A 197 -2.21 -6.96 -6.86
N MET A 198 -1.46 -7.89 -6.28
CA MET A 198 -1.86 -8.67 -5.12
C MET A 198 -0.76 -8.58 -4.07
N TYR A 199 -1.13 -8.10 -2.90
CA TYR A 199 -0.30 -8.03 -1.70
C TYR A 199 -0.72 -9.14 -0.73
N HIS A 200 0.19 -9.52 0.16
CA HIS A 200 -0.02 -10.58 1.16
C HIS A 200 -0.40 -11.93 0.53
N ILE A 201 0.28 -12.30 -0.56
CA ILE A 201 0.02 -13.57 -1.29
C ILE A 201 0.23 -14.77 -0.36
N ASN A 202 1.27 -14.73 0.48
CA ASN A 202 1.63 -15.78 1.43
C ASN A 202 0.84 -15.71 2.74
N ARG A 203 -0.09 -14.74 2.90
CA ARG A 203 -0.93 -14.54 4.08
C ARG A 203 -0.15 -14.69 5.39
N PRO A 204 0.82 -13.81 5.67
CA PRO A 204 1.66 -13.93 6.85
C PRO A 204 0.84 -13.95 8.13
N LYS A 205 1.32 -14.73 9.11
CA LYS A 205 0.68 -14.90 10.40
C LYS A 205 1.13 -13.78 11.34
N VAL A 206 0.17 -13.14 11.99
CA VAL A 206 0.40 -12.11 13.01
C VAL A 206 -0.40 -12.46 14.25
N ASN A 207 0.24 -12.59 15.40
CA ASN A 207 -0.41 -13.03 16.65
C ASN A 207 -0.04 -12.12 17.81
N TYR A 208 -1.01 -11.38 18.30
CA TYR A 208 -0.91 -10.68 19.59
C TYR A 208 -1.70 -11.37 20.71
N THR A 209 -2.53 -12.34 20.35
CA THR A 209 -3.39 -13.09 21.26
C THR A 209 -3.22 -14.59 21.00
N ASP A 210 -3.87 -15.43 21.80
CA ASP A 210 -3.86 -16.89 21.62
C ASP A 210 -4.51 -17.36 20.29
N LYS A 211 -5.18 -16.46 19.58
CA LYS A 211 -5.79 -16.73 18.27
C LYS A 211 -4.82 -16.38 17.14
N SER A 212 -4.66 -17.31 16.21
CA SER A 212 -3.89 -17.09 14.99
C SER A 212 -4.64 -16.14 14.05
N TRP A 213 -4.01 -15.03 13.72
CA TRP A 213 -4.48 -14.09 12.72
C TRP A 213 -3.61 -14.15 11.47
N TYR A 214 -4.25 -14.22 10.31
CA TYR A 214 -3.56 -14.19 9.03
C TYR A 214 -3.90 -12.90 8.32
N LEU A 215 -2.88 -12.22 7.81
CA LEU A 215 -3.08 -11.02 7.00
C LEU A 215 -3.81 -11.42 5.72
N SER A 216 -4.93 -10.77 5.46
CA SER A 216 -5.74 -11.06 4.27
C SER A 216 -5.08 -10.50 3.02
N GLY A 217 -5.17 -11.25 1.92
CA GLY A 217 -4.70 -10.77 0.63
C GLY A 217 -5.43 -9.51 0.20
N ARG A 218 -4.67 -8.52 -0.28
CA ARG A 218 -5.18 -7.27 -0.85
C ARG A 218 -5.03 -7.30 -2.36
N VAL A 219 -6.13 -7.22 -3.08
CA VAL A 219 -6.15 -7.07 -4.54
C VAL A 219 -6.40 -5.62 -4.89
N THR A 220 -5.60 -5.09 -5.79
CA THR A 220 -5.74 -3.72 -6.30
C THR A 220 -5.82 -3.75 -7.80
N ILE A 221 -6.82 -3.08 -8.36
CA ILE A 221 -6.94 -2.80 -9.80
C ILE A 221 -6.84 -1.30 -9.98
N HIS A 222 -6.00 -0.85 -10.87
CA HIS A 222 -5.77 0.57 -11.08
C HIS A 222 -5.52 0.87 -12.55
N GLY A 223 -5.86 2.09 -12.96
CA GLY A 223 -5.62 2.56 -14.30
C GLY A 223 -5.60 4.07 -14.35
N GLY A 224 -5.02 4.61 -15.40
CA GLY A 224 -4.95 6.04 -15.59
C GLY A 224 -4.19 6.42 -16.84
N GLY A 225 -4.02 7.72 -17.04
CA GLY A 225 -3.28 8.24 -18.16
C GLY A 225 -3.08 9.74 -18.08
N THR A 226 -2.12 10.20 -18.86
CA THR A 226 -1.82 11.60 -19.09
C THR A 226 -2.09 11.92 -20.54
N PHE A 227 -2.93 12.90 -20.80
CA PHE A 227 -3.40 13.29 -22.12
C PHE A 227 -3.05 14.76 -22.34
N PRO A 228 -2.18 15.09 -23.30
CA PRO A 228 -1.93 16.46 -23.68
C PRO A 228 -3.18 17.06 -24.34
N VAL A 229 -3.61 18.21 -23.85
CA VAL A 229 -4.74 18.99 -24.40
C VAL A 229 -4.23 20.14 -25.27
N SER A 230 -3.04 20.65 -24.94
CA SER A 230 -2.31 21.65 -25.73
C SER A 230 -0.81 21.49 -25.44
N ASP A 231 0.03 22.24 -26.17
CA ASP A 231 1.49 22.23 -26.01
C ASP A 231 1.98 22.53 -24.57
N VAL A 232 1.12 23.16 -23.75
CA VAL A 232 1.47 23.57 -22.37
C VAL A 232 0.56 22.97 -21.31
N VAL A 233 -0.49 22.24 -21.68
CA VAL A 233 -1.48 21.70 -20.74
C VAL A 233 -1.70 20.22 -20.98
N SER A 234 -1.51 19.43 -19.93
CA SER A 234 -1.87 18.00 -19.90
C SER A 234 -2.87 17.71 -18.80
N VAL A 235 -3.82 16.83 -19.06
CA VAL A 235 -4.78 16.31 -18.08
C VAL A 235 -4.34 14.92 -17.64
N ASN A 236 -4.22 14.73 -16.33
CA ASN A 236 -3.97 13.43 -15.74
C ASN A 236 -5.23 12.94 -15.05
N ALA A 237 -5.66 11.72 -15.37
CA ALA A 237 -6.79 11.06 -14.73
C ALA A 237 -6.39 9.65 -14.33
N SER A 238 -6.80 9.24 -13.12
CA SER A 238 -6.51 7.91 -12.61
C SER A 238 -7.59 7.39 -11.69
N VAL A 239 -7.76 6.08 -11.66
CA VAL A 239 -8.73 5.35 -10.83
C VAL A 239 -8.06 4.18 -10.15
N ILE A 240 -8.49 3.90 -8.94
CA ILE A 240 -8.05 2.76 -8.14
C ILE A 240 -9.25 2.08 -7.51
N HIS A 241 -9.23 0.75 -7.50
CA HIS A 241 -10.15 -0.09 -6.75
C HIS A 241 -9.35 -1.10 -5.94
N GLN A 242 -9.58 -1.12 -4.62
CA GLN A 242 -8.89 -2.02 -3.70
C GLN A 242 -9.90 -2.89 -2.97
N MET A 243 -9.57 -4.17 -2.82
CA MET A 243 -10.33 -5.15 -2.06
C MET A 243 -9.38 -5.87 -1.10
N GLN A 244 -9.76 -5.92 0.18
CA GLN A 244 -9.07 -6.69 1.22
C GLN A 244 -10.14 -7.36 2.08
N ASN A 245 -10.05 -8.67 2.27
CA ASN A 245 -11.07 -9.46 2.98
C ASN A 245 -10.67 -9.75 4.42
#